data_0254df58157c7cfc3e1749f95ea74130
#
_entry.id   0254df58157c7cfc3e1749f95ea74130
#
_cell.length_a   1.000
_cell.length_b   1.000
_cell.length_c   1.000
_cell.angle_alpha   90.00
_cell.angle_beta   90.00
_cell.angle_gamma   90.00
#
_symmetry.space_group_name_H-M   'P 1'
#
loop_
_entity.id
_entity.type
_entity.pdbx_description
1 polymer ?
#
loop_
_entity_poly.entity_id
_entity_poly.type
_entity_poly.pdbx_seq_one_letter_code
_entity_poly.pdbx_strand_id
1 'polypeptide(L)'
;TTIKSAVKSAIADVDKKDGPQEEKLIRDLANQVEGEIKERYAGPAKIEDIQNLVEHALIEDHLYDVARTYTNYRLDKDIQRAKATDVNEAVARFINNDPTLIHENANKDSNVYATQRDLLAGAVSKAAALNMLPQVVANAHMKGDIHFHDADYSPFTAQSNCSLPNFWDMLANGFTLGNAPMASPKSIAIAATQITQIMKDVASSQYGGQTANRADEHLARYAKKDYEKFLEEARETIPDGMPVEFARRQVESAKKNEPAKLHFGSREPLPMDTPFHTDVDELEQEREILAKIRTRKAIYDAMQTMEYQINSNRVSNGQTPFVTVGFGLGTDWFAREIQRAILLNRIRGLGKDHHTAIFPKLVFTIKHGVNCEPEDPNYDLKQLALECATKRMYPDVVFYENIVKITGSFKAPMGCRSFLQGWVNPETGKDEEDGRMNLGVVSVNVPRIALESHGDKDRFWKLLNERMEVAHQALQFRIMRCKEATPVNAPTLFRFGAFGRLGANDNVDQLFKNERATVSLGYIGLAETTAVFYGKNWIRDHGWDPEGKEFALSIVKRMNELCK
;
A
#
# COMPACT_ATOMS: atom_id res chain seq x y z
N THR A 1 5.38 -21.33 -44.21
CA THR A 1 4.79 -20.17 -44.95
C THR A 1 4.59 -18.98 -44.05
N THR A 2 4.10 -19.16 -42.84
CA THR A 2 3.79 -18.07 -41.87
C THR A 2 5.05 -17.39 -41.34
N ILE A 3 6.10 -18.16 -41.02
CA ILE A 3 7.40 -17.64 -40.53
C ILE A 3 8.06 -16.79 -41.65
N LYS A 4 8.12 -17.32 -42.89
CA LYS A 4 8.67 -16.58 -44.04
C LYS A 4 7.94 -15.27 -44.29
N SER A 5 6.61 -15.26 -44.19
CA SER A 5 5.80 -14.05 -44.37
C SER A 5 6.07 -12.99 -43.30
N ALA A 6 6.18 -13.42 -42.03
CA ALA A 6 6.44 -12.51 -40.89
C ALA A 6 7.85 -11.89 -40.97
N VAL A 7 8.87 -12.70 -41.27
CA VAL A 7 10.25 -12.24 -41.43
C VAL A 7 10.37 -11.31 -42.65
N LYS A 8 9.70 -11.65 -43.75
CA LYS A 8 9.68 -10.82 -44.96
C LYS A 8 9.08 -9.44 -44.71
N SER A 9 7.95 -9.37 -43.99
CA SER A 9 7.36 -8.07 -43.62
C SER A 9 8.29 -7.23 -42.75
N ALA A 10 8.98 -7.83 -41.79
CA ALA A 10 9.90 -7.11 -40.90
C ALA A 10 11.14 -6.59 -41.63
N ILE A 11 11.66 -7.33 -42.61
CA ILE A 11 12.81 -6.92 -43.42
C ILE A 11 12.40 -5.81 -44.40
N ALA A 12 11.24 -5.92 -45.04
CA ALA A 12 10.75 -4.92 -46.00
C ALA A 12 10.50 -3.55 -45.36
N ASP A 13 10.18 -3.50 -44.06
CA ASP A 13 10.00 -2.24 -43.31
C ASP A 13 11.33 -1.55 -42.96
N VAL A 14 12.45 -2.29 -42.92
CA VAL A 14 13.76 -1.76 -42.53
C VAL A 14 14.66 -1.47 -43.77
N ASP A 15 14.69 -2.35 -44.74
CA ASP A 15 15.56 -2.25 -45.89
C ASP A 15 14.71 -2.34 -47.20
N LYS A 16 14.62 -1.23 -47.93
CA LYS A 16 13.83 -1.13 -49.20
C LYS A 16 14.51 -1.79 -50.39
N LYS A 17 15.31 -2.83 -50.22
CA LYS A 17 16.02 -3.53 -51.30
C LYS A 17 15.44 -4.93 -51.48
N ASP A 18 14.50 -5.06 -52.39
CA ASP A 18 14.12 -6.36 -52.96
C ASP A 18 15.27 -6.96 -53.76
N GLY A 19 15.83 -8.09 -53.36
CA GLY A 19 16.89 -8.76 -54.09
C GLY A 19 17.11 -10.23 -53.69
N PRO A 20 17.83 -11.02 -54.53
CA PRO A 20 18.08 -12.45 -54.33
C PRO A 20 18.77 -12.78 -52.97
N GLN A 21 19.51 -11.83 -52.41
CA GLN A 21 20.18 -11.98 -51.11
C GLN A 21 19.19 -11.94 -49.95
N GLU A 22 18.15 -11.13 -50.04
CA GLU A 22 17.08 -11.05 -49.05
C GLU A 22 16.24 -12.34 -49.03
N GLU A 23 15.89 -12.90 -50.19
CA GLU A 23 15.17 -14.16 -50.27
C GLU A 23 15.97 -15.33 -49.67
N LYS A 24 17.30 -15.31 -49.85
CA LYS A 24 18.19 -16.30 -49.23
C LYS A 24 18.17 -16.16 -47.69
N LEU A 25 18.34 -14.95 -47.18
CA LEU A 25 18.32 -14.65 -45.74
C LEU A 25 16.99 -15.08 -45.07
N ILE A 26 15.86 -14.74 -45.70
CA ILE A 26 14.53 -15.15 -45.20
C ILE A 26 14.39 -16.68 -45.16
N ARG A 27 14.98 -17.37 -46.15
CA ARG A 27 14.94 -18.83 -46.21
C ARG A 27 15.82 -19.45 -45.14
N ASP A 28 17.00 -18.94 -44.92
CA ASP A 28 17.98 -19.44 -43.95
C ASP A 28 17.45 -19.26 -42.52
N LEU A 29 16.94 -18.08 -42.17
CA LEU A 29 16.27 -17.81 -40.91
C LEU A 29 15.04 -18.72 -40.66
N ALA A 30 14.22 -18.92 -41.69
CA ALA A 30 13.05 -19.79 -41.57
C ALA A 30 13.45 -21.25 -41.35
N ASN A 31 14.52 -21.73 -41.98
CA ASN A 31 15.04 -23.10 -41.78
C ASN A 31 15.65 -23.25 -40.39
N GLN A 32 16.34 -22.25 -39.87
CA GLN A 32 16.89 -22.24 -38.49
C GLN A 32 15.75 -22.39 -37.50
N VAL A 33 14.71 -21.52 -37.56
CA VAL A 33 13.56 -21.59 -36.67
C VAL A 33 12.81 -22.92 -36.78
N GLU A 34 12.63 -23.45 -38.00
CA GLU A 34 12.02 -24.78 -38.20
C GLU A 34 12.87 -25.90 -37.58
N GLY A 35 14.19 -25.80 -37.61
CA GLY A 35 15.12 -26.71 -36.96
C GLY A 35 14.95 -26.72 -35.44
N GLU A 36 14.97 -25.53 -34.85
CA GLU A 36 14.81 -25.37 -33.41
C GLU A 36 13.44 -25.84 -32.91
N ILE A 37 12.36 -25.61 -33.68
CA ILE A 37 11.03 -26.12 -33.33
C ILE A 37 11.05 -27.65 -33.25
N LYS A 38 11.69 -28.30 -34.23
CA LYS A 38 11.76 -29.78 -34.26
C LYS A 38 12.59 -30.34 -33.11
N GLU A 39 13.62 -29.64 -32.68
CA GLU A 39 14.47 -30.07 -31.56
C GLU A 39 13.82 -29.84 -30.20
N ARG A 40 13.11 -28.73 -30.02
CA ARG A 40 12.57 -28.32 -28.70
C ARG A 40 11.18 -28.87 -28.41
N TYR A 41 10.38 -29.19 -29.42
CA TYR A 41 8.98 -29.56 -29.26
C TYR A 41 8.68 -30.94 -29.86
N ALA A 42 8.22 -31.89 -29.04
CA ALA A 42 7.76 -33.20 -29.46
C ALA A 42 6.38 -33.20 -30.15
N GLY A 43 5.74 -32.03 -30.25
CA GLY A 43 4.39 -31.82 -30.83
C GLY A 43 4.26 -30.43 -31.42
N PRO A 44 3.03 -29.97 -31.74
CA PRO A 44 2.82 -28.66 -32.32
C PRO A 44 3.23 -27.56 -31.34
N ALA A 45 4.17 -26.69 -31.72
CA ALA A 45 4.59 -25.53 -30.98
C ALA A 45 3.48 -24.46 -30.98
N LYS A 46 3.32 -23.73 -29.87
CA LYS A 46 2.42 -22.57 -29.80
C LYS A 46 2.92 -21.43 -30.67
N ILE A 47 2.02 -20.56 -31.12
CA ILE A 47 2.36 -19.42 -31.95
C ILE A 47 3.36 -18.49 -31.25
N GLU A 48 3.18 -18.26 -29.95
CA GLU A 48 4.06 -17.43 -29.13
C GLU A 48 5.48 -17.99 -29.07
N ASP A 49 5.63 -19.30 -28.93
CA ASP A 49 6.93 -19.97 -28.92
C ASP A 49 7.65 -19.83 -30.26
N ILE A 50 6.91 -20.01 -31.39
CA ILE A 50 7.44 -19.80 -32.72
C ILE A 50 7.89 -18.35 -32.93
N GLN A 51 7.12 -17.41 -32.47
CA GLN A 51 7.44 -15.98 -32.55
C GLN A 51 8.67 -15.60 -31.74
N ASN A 52 8.84 -16.20 -30.55
CA ASN A 52 10.02 -16.00 -29.71
C ASN A 52 11.28 -16.59 -30.39
N LEU A 53 11.16 -17.73 -31.06
CA LEU A 53 12.26 -18.33 -31.81
C LEU A 53 12.66 -17.48 -33.03
N VAL A 54 11.70 -16.86 -33.73
CA VAL A 54 11.98 -15.91 -34.83
C VAL A 54 12.73 -14.69 -34.29
N GLU A 55 12.30 -14.12 -33.18
CA GLU A 55 12.97 -12.97 -32.56
C GLU A 55 14.41 -13.32 -32.13
N HIS A 56 14.59 -14.51 -31.53
CA HIS A 56 15.89 -15.00 -31.10
C HIS A 56 16.83 -15.21 -32.32
N ALA A 57 16.37 -15.85 -33.38
CA ALA A 57 17.14 -16.05 -34.61
C ALA A 57 17.56 -14.73 -35.27
N LEU A 58 16.68 -13.73 -35.30
CA LEU A 58 17.01 -12.39 -35.80
C LEU A 58 18.08 -11.70 -34.96
N ILE A 59 18.09 -11.89 -33.65
CA ILE A 59 19.11 -11.34 -32.75
C ILE A 59 20.44 -12.08 -32.91
N GLU A 60 20.43 -13.41 -33.01
CA GLU A 60 21.63 -14.22 -33.23
C GLU A 60 22.35 -13.88 -34.55
N ASP A 61 21.59 -13.62 -35.60
CA ASP A 61 22.12 -13.19 -36.88
C ASP A 61 22.48 -11.69 -36.96
N HIS A 62 22.50 -11.02 -35.79
CA HIS A 62 22.84 -9.58 -35.65
C HIS A 62 21.92 -8.62 -36.42
N LEU A 63 20.72 -9.04 -36.77
CA LEU A 63 19.69 -8.24 -37.47
C LEU A 63 18.84 -7.42 -36.47
N TYR A 64 19.50 -6.64 -35.62
CA TYR A 64 18.86 -5.95 -34.49
C TYR A 64 17.73 -5.00 -34.87
N ASP A 65 17.87 -4.28 -35.99
CA ASP A 65 16.81 -3.36 -36.45
C ASP A 65 15.59 -4.11 -36.96
N VAL A 66 15.83 -5.26 -37.67
CA VAL A 66 14.75 -6.14 -38.09
C VAL A 66 14.06 -6.80 -36.90
N ALA A 67 14.83 -7.31 -35.94
CA ALA A 67 14.30 -7.88 -34.70
C ALA A 67 13.42 -6.86 -33.95
N ARG A 68 13.87 -5.62 -33.82
CA ARG A 68 13.10 -4.53 -33.20
C ARG A 68 11.80 -4.24 -33.98
N THR A 69 11.86 -4.16 -35.28
CA THR A 69 10.66 -3.93 -36.11
C THR A 69 9.68 -5.08 -36.01
N TYR A 70 10.18 -6.31 -35.97
CA TYR A 70 9.37 -7.51 -35.78
C TYR A 70 8.71 -7.53 -34.37
N THR A 71 9.46 -7.24 -33.34
CA THR A 71 8.94 -7.14 -31.97
C THR A 71 7.88 -6.05 -31.82
N ASN A 72 8.13 -4.87 -32.42
CA ASN A 72 7.15 -3.78 -32.42
C ASN A 72 5.88 -4.16 -33.20
N TYR A 73 6.01 -4.83 -34.35
CA TYR A 73 4.85 -5.33 -35.10
C TYR A 73 4.03 -6.34 -34.30
N ARG A 74 4.70 -7.29 -33.63
CA ARG A 74 4.03 -8.23 -32.71
C ARG A 74 3.25 -7.47 -31.63
N LEU A 75 3.93 -6.54 -30.93
CA LEU A 75 3.31 -5.71 -29.89
C LEU A 75 2.12 -4.92 -30.40
N ASP A 76 2.22 -4.32 -31.59
CA ASP A 76 1.09 -3.60 -32.20
C ASP A 76 -0.08 -4.53 -32.53
N LYS A 77 0.19 -5.76 -32.98
CA LYS A 77 -0.85 -6.78 -33.18
C LYS A 77 -1.48 -7.26 -31.87
N ASP A 78 -0.66 -7.46 -30.85
CA ASP A 78 -1.14 -7.86 -29.52
C ASP A 78 -1.96 -6.73 -28.86
N ILE A 79 -1.54 -5.47 -29.04
CA ILE A 79 -2.32 -4.30 -28.64
C ILE A 79 -3.66 -4.23 -29.39
N GLN A 80 -3.66 -4.46 -30.69
CA GLN A 80 -4.91 -4.49 -31.47
C GLN A 80 -5.83 -5.63 -31.01
N ARG A 81 -5.28 -6.82 -30.74
CA ARG A 81 -6.02 -7.96 -30.19
C ARG A 81 -6.55 -7.66 -28.79
N ALA A 82 -5.71 -7.10 -27.91
CA ALA A 82 -6.11 -6.74 -26.55
C ALA A 82 -7.22 -5.68 -26.53
N LYS A 83 -7.16 -4.70 -27.45
CA LYS A 83 -8.23 -3.69 -27.65
C LYS A 83 -9.49 -4.28 -28.27
N ALA A 84 -9.36 -5.30 -29.11
CA ALA A 84 -10.47 -6.05 -29.67
C ALA A 84 -10.91 -7.20 -28.75
N THR A 85 -10.28 -7.37 -27.58
CA THR A 85 -10.67 -8.38 -26.60
C THR A 85 -12.10 -8.10 -26.18
N ASP A 86 -13.00 -8.90 -26.72
CA ASP A 86 -14.41 -8.91 -26.36
C ASP A 86 -14.53 -9.27 -24.88
N VAL A 87 -15.46 -8.65 -24.19
CA VAL A 87 -15.85 -9.03 -22.83
C VAL A 87 -16.07 -10.54 -22.72
N ASN A 88 -16.57 -11.18 -23.78
CA ASN A 88 -16.74 -12.61 -23.88
C ASN A 88 -15.43 -13.40 -23.77
N GLU A 89 -14.33 -12.91 -24.31
CA GLU A 89 -13.00 -13.55 -24.15
C GLU A 89 -12.51 -13.46 -22.71
N ALA A 90 -12.66 -12.30 -22.06
CA ALA A 90 -12.32 -12.14 -20.63
C ALA A 90 -13.13 -13.09 -19.75
N VAL A 91 -14.43 -13.24 -20.03
CA VAL A 91 -15.32 -14.19 -19.35
C VAL A 91 -14.89 -15.64 -19.62
N ALA A 92 -14.58 -15.99 -20.87
CA ALA A 92 -14.12 -17.33 -21.23
C ALA A 92 -12.80 -17.70 -20.54
N ARG A 93 -11.84 -16.77 -20.47
CA ARG A 93 -10.57 -16.97 -19.75
C ARG A 93 -10.82 -17.21 -18.25
N PHE A 94 -11.73 -16.46 -17.65
CA PHE A 94 -12.11 -16.66 -16.24
C PHE A 94 -12.74 -18.04 -16.02
N ILE A 95 -13.70 -18.45 -16.85
CA ILE A 95 -14.36 -19.77 -16.77
C ILE A 95 -13.35 -20.90 -16.92
N ASN A 96 -12.34 -20.73 -17.78
CA ASN A 96 -11.29 -21.71 -18.00
C ASN A 96 -10.17 -21.66 -16.94
N ASN A 97 -10.35 -20.91 -15.83
CA ASN A 97 -9.38 -20.78 -14.74
C ASN A 97 -7.99 -20.34 -15.23
N ASP A 98 -7.91 -19.33 -16.09
CA ASP A 98 -6.64 -18.78 -16.57
C ASP A 98 -5.78 -18.34 -15.36
N PRO A 99 -4.58 -18.93 -15.15
CA PRO A 99 -3.75 -18.64 -13.98
C PRO A 99 -3.39 -17.16 -13.83
N THR A 100 -3.31 -16.41 -14.93
CA THR A 100 -2.98 -14.99 -14.89
C THR A 100 -4.11 -14.12 -14.33
N LEU A 101 -5.35 -14.62 -14.37
CA LEU A 101 -6.50 -13.96 -13.78
C LEU A 101 -6.75 -14.39 -12.33
N ILE A 102 -6.71 -15.70 -12.08
CA ILE A 102 -7.06 -16.24 -10.75
C ILE A 102 -5.99 -16.00 -9.69
N HIS A 103 -4.73 -15.78 -10.07
CA HIS A 103 -3.60 -15.48 -9.19
C HIS A 103 -3.11 -14.03 -9.26
N GLU A 104 -3.91 -13.15 -9.80
CA GLU A 104 -3.56 -11.75 -10.01
C GLU A 104 -3.19 -11.00 -8.72
N ASN A 105 -3.82 -11.33 -7.62
CA ASN A 105 -3.63 -10.64 -6.34
C ASN A 105 -3.46 -11.64 -5.19
N ALA A 106 -2.27 -11.63 -4.57
CA ALA A 106 -1.94 -12.52 -3.45
C ALA A 106 -2.82 -12.31 -2.20
N ASN A 107 -3.49 -11.16 -2.06
CA ASN A 107 -4.40 -10.88 -0.94
C ASN A 107 -5.84 -11.37 -1.20
N LYS A 108 -6.09 -11.95 -2.38
CA LYS A 108 -7.38 -12.48 -2.79
C LYS A 108 -7.32 -14.01 -2.92
N ASP A 109 -8.21 -14.69 -2.24
CA ASP A 109 -8.39 -16.13 -2.39
C ASP A 109 -9.41 -16.41 -3.51
N SER A 110 -8.94 -16.88 -4.65
CA SER A 110 -9.77 -17.14 -5.84
C SER A 110 -10.86 -18.21 -5.66
N ASN A 111 -10.79 -19.00 -4.59
CA ASN A 111 -11.84 -19.99 -4.28
C ASN A 111 -13.08 -19.36 -3.62
N VAL A 112 -12.99 -18.12 -3.14
CA VAL A 112 -14.09 -17.43 -2.46
C VAL A 112 -15.02 -16.77 -3.47
N TYR A 113 -16.30 -17.00 -3.39
CA TYR A 113 -17.29 -16.48 -4.36
C TYR A 113 -17.25 -14.96 -4.54
N ALA A 114 -17.07 -14.18 -3.47
CA ALA A 114 -16.94 -12.74 -3.58
C ALA A 114 -15.71 -12.33 -4.39
N THR A 115 -14.59 -13.03 -4.18
CA THR A 115 -13.35 -12.83 -4.94
C THR A 115 -13.52 -13.21 -6.41
N GLN A 116 -14.19 -14.32 -6.69
CA GLN A 116 -14.46 -14.74 -8.08
C GLN A 116 -15.24 -13.68 -8.85
N ARG A 117 -16.25 -13.07 -8.22
CA ARG A 117 -17.01 -11.98 -8.84
C ARG A 117 -16.16 -10.74 -9.08
N ASP A 118 -15.27 -10.40 -8.15
CA ASP A 118 -14.38 -9.25 -8.27
C ASP A 118 -13.31 -9.47 -9.36
N LEU A 119 -12.73 -10.68 -9.44
CA LEU A 119 -11.77 -11.04 -10.48
C LEU A 119 -12.39 -10.97 -11.89
N LEU A 120 -13.64 -11.42 -12.03
CA LEU A 120 -14.37 -11.29 -13.28
C LEU A 120 -14.62 -9.82 -13.64
N ALA A 121 -15.05 -9.01 -12.66
CA ALA A 121 -15.24 -7.58 -12.84
C ALA A 121 -13.92 -6.89 -13.22
N GLY A 122 -12.82 -7.28 -12.60
CA GLY A 122 -11.47 -6.78 -12.91
C GLY A 122 -11.02 -7.08 -14.34
N ALA A 123 -11.29 -8.31 -14.83
CA ALA A 123 -10.99 -8.70 -16.20
C ALA A 123 -11.75 -7.84 -17.23
N VAL A 124 -13.02 -7.58 -16.99
CA VAL A 124 -13.86 -6.69 -17.82
C VAL A 124 -13.35 -5.25 -17.74
N SER A 125 -13.03 -4.78 -16.54
CA SER A 125 -12.52 -3.42 -16.31
C SER A 125 -11.21 -3.16 -17.05
N LYS A 126 -10.27 -4.13 -17.06
CA LYS A 126 -9.01 -4.04 -17.82
C LYS A 126 -9.24 -3.90 -19.31
N ALA A 127 -10.13 -4.72 -19.87
CA ALA A 127 -10.50 -4.62 -21.28
C ALA A 127 -11.11 -3.25 -21.61
N ALA A 128 -12.00 -2.73 -20.77
CA ALA A 128 -12.58 -1.41 -20.91
C ALA A 128 -11.55 -0.28 -20.74
N ALA A 129 -10.62 -0.41 -19.79
CA ALA A 129 -9.59 0.59 -19.50
C ALA A 129 -8.75 0.95 -20.71
N LEU A 130 -8.33 -0.04 -21.50
CA LEU A 130 -7.52 0.17 -22.73
C LEU A 130 -8.25 1.05 -23.78
N ASN A 131 -9.58 0.99 -23.80
CA ASN A 131 -10.40 1.82 -24.69
C ASN A 131 -10.69 3.21 -24.11
N MET A 132 -10.67 3.36 -22.78
CA MET A 132 -10.90 4.63 -22.09
C MET A 132 -9.65 5.51 -22.02
N LEU A 133 -8.46 4.89 -21.92
CA LEU A 133 -7.18 5.60 -21.85
C LEU A 133 -6.87 6.37 -23.15
N PRO A 134 -6.22 7.54 -23.06
CA PRO A 134 -5.64 8.18 -24.25
C PRO A 134 -4.79 7.17 -25.03
N GLN A 135 -4.87 7.20 -26.38
CA GLN A 135 -4.24 6.20 -27.23
C GLN A 135 -2.73 6.06 -26.98
N VAL A 136 -2.01 7.16 -26.74
CA VAL A 136 -0.58 7.15 -26.44
C VAL A 136 -0.29 6.44 -25.10
N VAL A 137 -1.13 6.63 -24.10
CA VAL A 137 -1.02 5.98 -22.79
C VAL A 137 -1.31 4.48 -22.88
N ALA A 138 -2.41 4.11 -23.56
CA ALA A 138 -2.77 2.71 -23.76
C ALA A 138 -1.67 1.96 -24.50
N ASN A 139 -1.11 2.54 -25.57
CA ASN A 139 -0.01 1.95 -26.34
C ASN A 139 1.26 1.78 -25.49
N ALA A 140 1.64 2.81 -24.71
CA ALA A 140 2.82 2.76 -23.86
C ALA A 140 2.66 1.73 -22.72
N HIS A 141 1.45 1.60 -22.16
CA HIS A 141 1.16 0.56 -21.18
C HIS A 141 1.30 -0.85 -21.78
N MET A 142 0.67 -1.08 -22.93
CA MET A 142 0.72 -2.39 -23.60
C MET A 142 2.13 -2.75 -24.10
N LYS A 143 2.93 -1.76 -24.51
CA LYS A 143 4.34 -1.97 -24.88
C LYS A 143 5.25 -2.21 -23.68
N GLY A 144 4.77 -1.93 -22.47
CA GLY A 144 5.57 -2.03 -21.25
C GLY A 144 6.55 -0.86 -21.06
N ASP A 145 6.34 0.26 -21.74
CA ASP A 145 7.10 1.50 -21.53
C ASP A 145 6.77 2.15 -20.19
N ILE A 146 5.50 2.11 -19.85
CA ILE A 146 4.94 2.52 -18.57
C ILE A 146 4.00 1.44 -18.04
N HIS A 147 3.72 1.46 -16.74
CA HIS A 147 2.64 0.68 -16.15
C HIS A 147 1.58 1.61 -15.57
N PHE A 148 0.38 1.59 -16.13
CA PHE A 148 -0.80 2.22 -15.56
C PHE A 148 -1.38 1.25 -14.53
N HIS A 149 -1.16 1.55 -13.23
CA HIS A 149 -1.55 0.64 -12.14
C HIS A 149 -3.06 0.50 -12.02
N ASP A 150 -3.50 -0.66 -11.52
CA ASP A 150 -4.88 -0.92 -11.10
C ASP A 150 -5.94 -0.69 -12.20
N ALA A 151 -5.61 -1.10 -13.43
CA ALA A 151 -6.53 -1.03 -14.57
C ALA A 151 -7.77 -1.92 -14.40
N ASP A 152 -7.74 -2.85 -13.45
CA ASP A 152 -8.86 -3.67 -13.00
C ASP A 152 -9.92 -2.88 -12.21
N TYR A 153 -9.59 -1.68 -11.71
CA TYR A 153 -10.51 -0.77 -11.02
C TYR A 153 -10.66 0.55 -11.77
N SER A 154 -9.55 1.24 -12.07
CA SER A 154 -9.52 2.57 -12.66
C SER A 154 -8.87 2.51 -14.06
N PRO A 155 -9.40 3.13 -15.07
CA PRO A 155 -10.37 4.22 -15.07
C PRO A 155 -11.84 3.81 -15.17
N PHE A 156 -12.16 2.52 -15.19
CA PHE A 156 -13.55 2.05 -15.31
C PHE A 156 -14.43 2.65 -14.20
N THR A 157 -13.98 2.59 -12.94
CA THR A 157 -14.56 3.34 -11.83
C THR A 157 -13.73 4.58 -11.51
N ALA A 158 -14.34 5.62 -10.95
CA ALA A 158 -13.67 6.86 -10.54
C ALA A 158 -13.08 6.75 -9.12
N GLN A 159 -12.55 5.56 -8.76
CA GLN A 159 -11.98 5.30 -7.45
C GLN A 159 -10.56 5.86 -7.30
N SER A 160 -10.23 6.30 -6.08
CA SER A 160 -8.88 6.68 -5.67
C SER A 160 -8.08 5.45 -5.21
N ASN A 161 -6.76 5.61 -5.13
CA ASN A 161 -5.83 4.57 -4.71
C ASN A 161 -5.76 4.47 -3.17
N CYS A 162 -4.74 5.08 -2.57
CA CYS A 162 -4.45 4.99 -1.15
C CYS A 162 -4.86 6.25 -0.39
N SER A 163 -5.06 6.11 0.93
CA SER A 163 -5.48 7.26 1.73
C SER A 163 -4.97 7.25 3.17
N LEU A 164 -5.00 8.44 3.76
CA LEU A 164 -4.94 8.72 5.20
C LEU A 164 -6.34 9.21 5.63
N PRO A 165 -7.32 8.31 5.85
CA PRO A 165 -8.65 8.71 6.26
C PRO A 165 -8.62 9.38 7.63
N ASN A 166 -9.41 10.42 7.83
CA ASN A 166 -9.54 11.06 9.14
C ASN A 166 -10.48 10.26 10.05
N PHE A 167 -10.00 9.08 10.49
CA PHE A 167 -10.74 8.23 11.44
C PHE A 167 -11.14 8.98 12.71
N TRP A 168 -10.34 9.97 13.09
CA TRP A 168 -10.48 10.70 14.35
C TRP A 168 -11.63 11.69 14.28
N ASP A 169 -11.82 12.36 13.15
CA ASP A 169 -13.01 13.17 12.89
C ASP A 169 -14.27 12.32 12.88
N MET A 170 -14.21 11.15 12.20
CA MET A 170 -15.35 10.24 12.13
C MET A 170 -15.77 9.75 13.51
N LEU A 171 -14.82 9.30 14.33
CA LEU A 171 -15.10 8.86 15.70
C LEU A 171 -15.58 9.99 16.60
N ALA A 172 -15.04 11.21 16.45
CA ALA A 172 -15.42 12.34 17.30
C ALA A 172 -16.81 12.87 16.99
N ASN A 173 -17.11 13.03 15.69
CA ASN A 173 -18.30 13.73 15.19
C ASN A 173 -19.41 12.80 14.68
N GLY A 174 -19.17 11.48 14.73
CA GLY A 174 -20.08 10.49 14.19
C GLY A 174 -20.02 10.36 12.67
N PHE A 175 -20.56 9.29 12.16
CA PHE A 175 -20.58 8.92 10.73
C PHE A 175 -21.76 7.98 10.45
N THR A 176 -22.00 7.66 9.19
CA THR A 176 -23.02 6.66 8.82
C THR A 176 -22.36 5.55 8.01
N LEU A 177 -22.64 4.30 8.34
CA LEU A 177 -22.29 3.13 7.56
C LEU A 177 -23.56 2.42 7.09
N GLY A 178 -23.73 2.31 5.78
CA GLY A 178 -24.99 1.83 5.21
C GLY A 178 -26.17 2.67 5.74
N ASN A 179 -27.09 2.04 6.49
CA ASN A 179 -28.24 2.70 7.08
C ASN A 179 -28.08 3.00 8.58
N ALA A 180 -26.89 2.75 9.16
CA ALA A 180 -26.68 2.90 10.60
C ALA A 180 -25.91 4.19 10.92
N PRO A 181 -26.57 5.19 11.54
CA PRO A 181 -25.86 6.35 12.10
C PRO A 181 -25.10 5.94 13.36
N MET A 182 -23.82 6.27 13.41
CA MET A 182 -22.89 5.94 14.48
C MET A 182 -22.53 7.19 15.28
N ALA A 183 -22.75 7.15 16.59
CA ALA A 183 -22.34 8.23 17.48
C ALA A 183 -20.90 8.03 17.96
N SER A 184 -20.31 9.10 18.55
CA SER A 184 -18.98 9.05 19.15
C SER A 184 -18.89 7.93 20.21
N PRO A 185 -17.82 7.10 20.19
CA PRO A 185 -17.66 5.97 21.11
C PRO A 185 -17.55 6.44 22.58
N LYS A 186 -18.09 5.62 23.46
CA LYS A 186 -18.04 5.84 24.92
C LYS A 186 -16.96 5.01 25.62
N SER A 187 -16.29 4.09 24.89
CA SER A 187 -15.24 3.21 25.42
C SER A 187 -14.21 2.90 24.34
N ILE A 188 -13.04 2.41 24.74
CA ILE A 188 -12.01 1.97 23.79
C ILE A 188 -12.46 0.74 22.98
N ALA A 189 -13.25 -0.15 23.57
CA ALA A 189 -13.78 -1.32 22.87
C ALA A 189 -14.71 -0.92 21.71
N ILE A 190 -15.60 0.06 21.95
CA ILE A 190 -16.48 0.60 20.90
C ILE A 190 -15.66 1.33 19.84
N ALA A 191 -14.66 2.14 20.26
CA ALA A 191 -13.79 2.86 19.32
C ALA A 191 -13.01 1.88 18.40
N ALA A 192 -12.43 0.82 18.95
CA ALA A 192 -11.74 -0.21 18.21
C ALA A 192 -12.66 -0.93 17.20
N THR A 193 -13.91 -1.21 17.60
CA THR A 193 -14.91 -1.83 16.70
C THR A 193 -15.32 -0.87 15.59
N GLN A 194 -15.62 0.40 15.92
CA GLN A 194 -16.00 1.39 14.91
C GLN A 194 -14.88 1.68 13.90
N ILE A 195 -13.63 1.78 14.36
CA ILE A 195 -12.47 1.95 13.46
C ILE A 195 -12.38 0.79 12.46
N THR A 196 -12.54 -0.45 12.89
CA THR A 196 -12.46 -1.60 11.96
C THR A 196 -13.62 -1.62 10.97
N GLN A 197 -14.80 -1.15 11.36
CA GLN A 197 -15.94 -0.97 10.46
C GLN A 197 -15.66 0.11 9.42
N ILE A 198 -15.11 1.26 9.83
CA ILE A 198 -14.68 2.33 8.90
C ILE A 198 -13.61 1.79 7.95
N MET A 199 -12.58 1.10 8.46
CA MET A 199 -11.52 0.51 7.65
C MET A 199 -12.05 -0.43 6.57
N LYS A 200 -13.04 -1.23 6.89
CA LYS A 200 -13.70 -2.14 5.94
C LYS A 200 -14.44 -1.37 4.86
N ASP A 201 -15.16 -0.33 5.22
CA ASP A 201 -15.96 0.45 4.26
C ASP A 201 -15.07 1.33 3.36
N VAL A 202 -14.02 1.94 3.92
CA VAL A 202 -12.99 2.65 3.15
C VAL A 202 -12.33 1.69 2.15
N ALA A 203 -11.95 0.46 2.58
CA ALA A 203 -11.35 -0.54 1.70
C ALA A 203 -12.31 -1.07 0.61
N SER A 204 -13.62 -0.90 0.78
CA SER A 204 -14.61 -1.19 -0.25
C SER A 204 -14.84 0.00 -1.21
N SER A 205 -14.36 1.19 -0.84
CA SER A 205 -14.59 2.45 -1.57
C SER A 205 -13.36 2.94 -2.34
N GLN A 206 -12.20 2.32 -2.13
CA GLN A 206 -10.94 2.58 -2.83
C GLN A 206 -10.24 1.26 -3.13
N TYR A 207 -9.26 1.25 -4.05
CA TYR A 207 -8.57 0.01 -4.41
C TYR A 207 -7.22 -0.18 -3.71
N GLY A 208 -6.62 0.85 -3.14
CA GLY A 208 -5.36 0.78 -2.42
C GLY A 208 -5.50 0.69 -0.90
N GLY A 209 -4.38 0.90 -0.20
CA GLY A 209 -4.31 0.81 1.25
C GLY A 209 -4.75 2.08 1.96
N GLN A 210 -4.98 1.95 3.26
CA GLN A 210 -5.34 3.04 4.16
C GLN A 210 -4.49 2.99 5.42
N THR A 211 -4.27 4.13 6.05
CA THR A 211 -3.48 4.23 7.28
C THR A 211 -4.21 4.99 8.36
N ALA A 212 -4.33 4.37 9.54
CA ALA A 212 -4.70 5.04 10.78
C ALA A 212 -3.43 5.62 11.39
N ASN A 213 -3.24 6.92 11.25
CA ASN A 213 -2.07 7.63 11.73
C ASN A 213 -2.20 7.96 13.22
N ARG A 214 -1.11 7.88 14.00
CA ARG A 214 -1.04 8.24 15.43
C ARG A 214 -2.15 7.59 16.27
N ALA A 215 -2.39 6.30 16.06
CA ALA A 215 -3.53 5.58 16.64
C ALA A 215 -3.50 5.55 18.18
N ASP A 216 -2.31 5.47 18.78
CA ASP A 216 -2.09 5.50 20.22
C ASP A 216 -2.61 6.79 20.85
N GLU A 217 -2.25 7.95 20.30
CA GLU A 217 -2.65 9.26 20.83
C GLU A 217 -4.16 9.50 20.66
N HIS A 218 -4.71 9.11 19.52
CA HIS A 218 -6.12 9.36 19.25
C HIS A 218 -7.07 8.42 19.99
N LEU A 219 -6.67 7.16 20.21
CA LEU A 219 -7.45 6.21 20.97
C LEU A 219 -7.35 6.42 22.48
N ALA A 220 -6.30 7.08 22.98
CA ALA A 220 -6.08 7.36 24.39
C ALA A 220 -7.29 8.04 25.06
N ARG A 221 -7.99 8.94 24.34
CA ARG A 221 -9.20 9.62 24.85
C ARG A 221 -10.33 8.67 25.23
N TYR A 222 -10.46 7.55 24.51
CA TYR A 222 -11.49 6.55 24.76
C TYR A 222 -11.08 5.59 25.89
N ALA A 223 -9.79 5.28 26.00
CA ALA A 223 -9.23 4.57 27.14
C ALA A 223 -9.37 5.38 28.44
N LYS A 224 -9.22 6.70 28.36
CA LYS A 224 -9.45 7.59 29.50
C LYS A 224 -10.91 7.56 29.98
N LYS A 225 -11.89 7.52 29.07
CA LYS A 225 -13.31 7.35 29.45
C LYS A 225 -13.56 6.03 30.19
N ASP A 226 -12.91 4.95 29.74
CA ASP A 226 -13.01 3.67 30.46
C ASP A 226 -12.34 3.75 31.84
N TYR A 227 -11.21 4.43 31.98
CA TYR A 227 -10.56 4.66 33.25
C TYR A 227 -11.46 5.44 34.24
N GLU A 228 -12.07 6.52 33.76
CA GLU A 228 -13.01 7.32 34.58
C GLU A 228 -14.17 6.46 35.06
N LYS A 229 -14.77 5.64 34.22
CA LYS A 229 -15.81 4.68 34.58
C LYS A 229 -15.30 3.64 35.58
N PHE A 230 -14.13 3.04 35.33
CA PHE A 230 -13.58 2.03 36.24
C PHE A 230 -13.15 2.62 37.59
N LEU A 231 -12.83 3.90 37.65
CA LEU A 231 -12.55 4.58 38.91
C LEU A 231 -13.83 4.72 39.75
N GLU A 232 -14.97 5.06 39.14
CA GLU A 232 -16.27 5.04 39.86
C GLU A 232 -16.62 3.63 40.31
N GLU A 233 -16.49 2.62 39.48
CA GLU A 233 -16.70 1.22 39.88
C GLU A 233 -15.71 0.76 40.98
N ALA A 234 -14.49 1.29 40.99
CA ALA A 234 -13.51 1.01 42.03
C ALA A 234 -13.93 1.62 43.40
N ARG A 235 -14.56 2.80 43.39
CA ARG A 235 -15.14 3.41 44.61
C ARG A 235 -16.27 2.58 45.20
N GLU A 236 -17.08 1.94 44.35
CA GLU A 236 -18.09 0.96 44.81
C GLU A 236 -17.45 -0.31 45.39
N THR A 237 -16.35 -0.78 44.75
CA THR A 237 -15.61 -1.98 45.17
C THR A 237 -14.83 -1.75 46.49
N ILE A 238 -14.28 -0.56 46.64
CA ILE A 238 -13.48 -0.09 47.78
C ILE A 238 -14.20 1.15 48.36
N PRO A 239 -15.29 0.98 49.14
CA PRO A 239 -16.04 2.10 49.70
C PRO A 239 -15.25 2.85 50.77
N ASP A 240 -15.68 4.08 51.05
CA ASP A 240 -15.12 4.87 52.12
C ASP A 240 -15.23 4.14 53.49
N GLY A 241 -14.16 4.22 54.27
CA GLY A 241 -14.08 3.54 55.57
C GLY A 241 -13.68 2.06 55.50
N MET A 242 -13.44 1.49 54.30
CA MET A 242 -12.85 0.16 54.18
C MET A 242 -11.44 0.16 54.81
N PRO A 243 -11.04 -0.84 55.61
CA PRO A 243 -9.64 -0.96 56.01
C PRO A 243 -8.72 -1.11 54.81
N VAL A 244 -7.63 -0.34 54.73
CA VAL A 244 -6.68 -0.31 53.63
C VAL A 244 -6.15 -1.70 53.26
N GLU A 245 -5.95 -2.57 54.26
CA GLU A 245 -5.52 -3.95 54.03
C GLU A 245 -6.53 -4.77 53.19
N PHE A 246 -7.83 -4.51 53.33
CA PHE A 246 -8.86 -5.15 52.50
C PHE A 246 -8.86 -4.58 51.09
N ALA A 247 -8.68 -3.27 50.92
CA ALA A 247 -8.54 -2.62 49.64
C ALA A 247 -7.32 -3.21 48.88
N ARG A 248 -6.16 -3.34 49.50
CA ARG A 248 -4.96 -3.98 48.95
C ARG A 248 -5.21 -5.43 48.53
N ARG A 249 -5.99 -6.20 49.28
CA ARG A 249 -6.37 -7.56 48.88
C ARG A 249 -7.21 -7.59 47.61
N GLN A 250 -8.13 -6.63 47.45
CA GLN A 250 -8.90 -6.51 46.18
C GLN A 250 -7.99 -6.24 44.98
N VAL A 251 -7.05 -5.31 45.14
CA VAL A 251 -6.06 -4.97 44.09
C VAL A 251 -5.16 -6.17 43.79
N GLU A 252 -4.64 -6.87 44.83
CA GLU A 252 -3.82 -8.06 44.62
C GLU A 252 -4.60 -9.21 43.94
N SER A 253 -5.87 -9.37 44.24
CA SER A 253 -6.75 -10.32 43.54
C SER A 253 -6.94 -9.94 42.10
N ALA A 254 -7.11 -8.65 41.79
CA ALA A 254 -7.21 -8.15 40.42
C ALA A 254 -5.92 -8.36 39.64
N LYS A 255 -4.75 -8.07 40.23
CA LYS A 255 -3.43 -8.34 39.64
C LYS A 255 -3.22 -9.81 39.29
N LYS A 256 -3.59 -10.73 40.20
CA LYS A 256 -3.48 -12.20 39.94
C LYS A 256 -4.37 -12.67 38.82
N ASN A 257 -5.48 -11.98 38.56
CA ASN A 257 -6.41 -12.28 37.48
C ASN A 257 -6.04 -11.55 36.16
N GLU A 258 -5.03 -10.65 36.18
CA GLU A 258 -4.47 -10.13 34.97
C GLU A 258 -3.82 -11.28 34.16
N PRO A 259 -4.11 -11.40 32.88
CA PRO A 259 -3.46 -12.41 32.06
C PRO A 259 -1.94 -12.22 32.12
N ALA A 260 -1.19 -13.29 32.42
CA ALA A 260 0.29 -13.27 32.48
C ALA A 260 0.94 -12.67 31.21
N LYS A 261 0.24 -12.71 30.09
CA LYS A 261 0.61 -12.10 28.81
C LYS A 261 0.67 -10.57 28.82
N LEU A 262 0.11 -9.90 29.84
CA LEU A 262 0.22 -8.44 30.02
C LEU A 262 1.52 -8.04 30.73
N HIS A 263 2.20 -9.01 31.31
CA HIS A 263 3.51 -8.82 31.95
C HIS A 263 4.59 -9.30 30.98
N PHE A 264 5.34 -8.38 30.41
CA PHE A 264 6.43 -8.70 29.47
C PHE A 264 7.78 -8.32 30.09
N GLY A 265 8.67 -9.35 30.17
CA GLY A 265 10.05 -9.20 30.62
C GLY A 265 10.21 -9.07 32.14
N SER A 266 11.44 -9.35 32.62
CA SER A 266 11.86 -9.24 34.01
C SER A 266 12.06 -7.81 34.52
N ARG A 267 11.71 -6.81 33.71
CA ARG A 267 11.58 -5.43 34.17
C ARG A 267 10.17 -5.29 34.73
N GLU A 268 10.11 -5.00 36.03
CA GLU A 268 8.88 -4.50 36.66
C GLU A 268 8.26 -3.46 35.70
N PRO A 269 6.91 -3.45 35.57
CA PRO A 269 6.26 -2.32 34.95
C PRO A 269 6.88 -1.08 35.55
N LEU A 270 7.31 -0.13 34.69
CA LEU A 270 7.82 1.16 35.19
C LEU A 270 6.94 1.57 36.34
N PRO A 271 7.54 1.99 37.49
CA PRO A 271 6.75 2.39 38.63
C PRO A 271 5.59 3.23 38.12
N MET A 272 4.42 3.06 38.68
CA MET A 272 3.24 3.87 38.34
C MET A 272 3.44 5.33 38.76
N ASP A 273 4.62 5.84 38.58
CA ASP A 273 5.10 7.16 38.86
C ASP A 273 4.77 8.13 37.73
N THR A 274 3.47 8.36 37.55
CA THR A 274 3.08 9.76 37.40
C THR A 274 2.89 10.27 38.84
N PRO A 275 3.52 11.39 39.22
CA PRO A 275 3.28 11.99 40.51
C PRO A 275 1.82 12.44 40.56
N PHE A 276 0.94 11.60 41.09
CA PHE A 276 -0.34 12.02 41.61
C PHE A 276 -0.07 12.59 42.97
N HIS A 277 -0.67 13.73 43.24
CA HIS A 277 -0.51 14.59 44.40
C HIS A 277 -0.17 13.84 45.68
N THR A 278 0.83 14.35 46.41
CA THR A 278 1.37 13.83 47.68
C THR A 278 0.38 13.78 48.87
N ASP A 279 -0.87 14.21 48.69
CA ASP A 279 -1.92 14.29 49.72
C ASP A 279 -3.13 13.38 49.45
N VAL A 280 -2.99 12.34 48.62
CA VAL A 280 -4.09 11.42 48.28
C VAL A 280 -4.24 10.37 49.39
N ASP A 281 -5.47 10.19 49.88
CA ASP A 281 -5.85 9.12 50.82
C ASP A 281 -5.42 7.74 50.27
N GLU A 282 -4.86 6.88 51.10
CA GLU A 282 -4.41 5.52 50.74
C GLU A 282 -5.49 4.69 50.04
N LEU A 283 -6.77 4.89 50.42
CA LEU A 283 -7.89 4.21 49.73
C LEU A 283 -8.07 4.69 48.28
N GLU A 284 -7.88 5.99 48.01
CA GLU A 284 -7.98 6.51 46.65
C GLU A 284 -6.83 5.99 45.78
N GLN A 285 -5.63 5.81 46.34
CA GLN A 285 -4.52 5.16 45.63
C GLN A 285 -4.86 3.73 45.22
N GLU A 286 -5.45 2.93 46.12
CA GLU A 286 -5.86 1.55 45.78
C GLU A 286 -7.00 1.51 44.75
N ARG A 287 -7.93 2.48 44.78
CA ARG A 287 -8.99 2.66 43.75
C ARG A 287 -8.38 2.97 42.37
N GLU A 288 -7.44 3.90 42.30
CA GLU A 288 -6.74 4.25 41.08
C GLU A 288 -5.97 3.06 40.51
N ILE A 289 -5.27 2.29 41.34
CA ILE A 289 -4.55 1.09 40.91
C ILE A 289 -5.55 0.08 40.36
N LEU A 290 -6.67 -0.15 41.00
CA LEU A 290 -7.70 -1.08 40.52
C LEU A 290 -8.29 -0.61 39.18
N ALA A 291 -8.58 0.68 39.04
CA ALA A 291 -9.08 1.28 37.81
C ALA A 291 -8.04 1.12 36.65
N LYS A 292 -6.76 1.36 36.92
CA LYS A 292 -5.68 1.17 35.94
C LYS A 292 -5.56 -0.28 35.50
N ILE A 293 -5.66 -1.26 36.39
CA ILE A 293 -5.65 -2.70 36.07
C ILE A 293 -6.82 -3.02 35.12
N ARG A 294 -8.04 -2.59 35.43
CA ARG A 294 -9.22 -2.80 34.60
C ARG A 294 -9.08 -2.14 33.21
N THR A 295 -8.57 -0.91 33.20
CA THR A 295 -8.35 -0.14 31.97
C THR A 295 -7.31 -0.81 31.06
N ARG A 296 -6.18 -1.27 31.62
CA ARG A 296 -5.15 -2.00 30.88
C ARG A 296 -5.73 -3.24 30.20
N LYS A 297 -6.55 -4.00 30.94
CA LYS A 297 -7.23 -5.15 30.38
C LYS A 297 -8.17 -4.76 29.24
N ALA A 298 -8.98 -3.71 29.41
CA ALA A 298 -9.89 -3.22 28.38
C ALA A 298 -9.14 -2.76 27.11
N ILE A 299 -8.03 -2.05 27.28
CA ILE A 299 -7.15 -1.65 26.17
C ILE A 299 -6.61 -2.87 25.44
N TYR A 300 -6.08 -3.85 26.19
CA TYR A 300 -5.53 -5.07 25.58
C TYR A 300 -6.59 -5.83 24.77
N ASP A 301 -7.77 -6.04 25.35
CA ASP A 301 -8.87 -6.75 24.72
C ASP A 301 -9.40 -5.99 23.48
N ALA A 302 -9.43 -4.65 23.53
CA ALA A 302 -9.82 -3.81 22.40
C ALA A 302 -8.82 -3.91 21.24
N MET A 303 -7.52 -3.85 21.50
CA MET A 303 -6.47 -3.99 20.47
C MET A 303 -6.46 -5.42 19.90
N GLN A 304 -6.69 -6.44 20.72
CA GLN A 304 -6.86 -7.81 20.24
C GLN A 304 -8.07 -7.94 19.31
N THR A 305 -9.20 -7.37 19.70
CA THR A 305 -10.44 -7.37 18.90
C THR A 305 -10.20 -6.69 17.55
N MET A 306 -9.53 -5.54 17.55
CA MET A 306 -9.18 -4.80 16.32
C MET A 306 -8.33 -5.66 15.38
N GLU A 307 -7.28 -6.30 15.88
CA GLU A 307 -6.41 -7.15 15.05
C GLU A 307 -7.17 -8.36 14.48
N TYR A 308 -8.01 -9.02 15.28
CA TYR A 308 -8.85 -10.13 14.83
C TYR A 308 -9.88 -9.69 13.78
N GLN A 309 -10.57 -8.57 14.00
CA GLN A 309 -11.59 -8.07 13.07
C GLN A 309 -10.98 -7.68 11.71
N ILE A 310 -9.81 -7.07 11.69
CA ILE A 310 -9.12 -6.73 10.45
C ILE A 310 -8.80 -8.01 9.64
N ASN A 311 -8.36 -9.08 10.31
CA ASN A 311 -7.95 -10.32 9.63
C ASN A 311 -9.11 -11.27 9.30
N SER A 312 -10.23 -11.19 10.03
CA SER A 312 -11.39 -12.06 9.83
C SER A 312 -12.45 -11.46 8.90
N ASN A 313 -12.49 -10.13 8.78
CA ASN A 313 -13.48 -9.45 7.95
C ASN A 313 -12.94 -9.27 6.52
N ARG A 314 -13.66 -9.85 5.55
CA ARG A 314 -13.41 -9.58 4.13
C ARG A 314 -14.21 -8.37 3.67
N VAL A 315 -13.62 -7.57 2.79
CA VAL A 315 -14.32 -6.46 2.12
C VAL A 315 -15.20 -6.98 0.98
N SER A 316 -15.97 -6.11 0.34
CA SER A 316 -16.91 -6.47 -0.71
C SER A 316 -16.27 -7.22 -1.89
N ASN A 317 -15.01 -6.97 -2.19
CA ASN A 317 -14.23 -7.63 -3.24
C ASN A 317 -13.52 -8.93 -2.77
N GLY A 318 -13.83 -9.42 -1.57
CA GLY A 318 -13.30 -10.69 -1.05
C GLY A 318 -11.90 -10.65 -0.46
N GLN A 319 -11.19 -9.52 -0.50
CA GLN A 319 -9.85 -9.39 0.10
C GLN A 319 -9.92 -9.01 1.58
N THR A 320 -8.83 -9.24 2.30
CA THR A 320 -8.62 -8.65 3.64
C THR A 320 -8.32 -7.16 3.49
N PRO A 321 -8.89 -6.27 4.32
CA PRO A 321 -8.61 -4.83 4.25
C PRO A 321 -7.12 -4.53 4.33
N PHE A 322 -6.60 -3.78 3.35
CA PHE A 322 -5.20 -3.36 3.34
C PHE A 322 -5.03 -2.15 4.25
N VAL A 323 -4.60 -2.39 5.48
CA VAL A 323 -4.56 -1.39 6.56
C VAL A 323 -3.17 -1.28 7.15
N THR A 324 -2.76 -0.06 7.43
CA THR A 324 -1.57 0.29 8.23
C THR A 324 -2.01 1.02 9.50
N VAL A 325 -1.35 0.75 10.62
CA VAL A 325 -1.54 1.45 11.90
C VAL A 325 -0.20 2.07 12.30
N GLY A 326 -0.16 3.40 12.34
CA GLY A 326 0.99 4.19 12.82
C GLY A 326 0.81 4.55 14.29
N PHE A 327 1.88 4.37 15.09
CA PHE A 327 1.90 4.65 16.52
C PHE A 327 3.33 4.88 17.04
N GLY A 328 3.50 5.21 18.32
CA GLY A 328 4.81 5.34 18.96
C GLY A 328 5.10 6.72 19.57
N LEU A 329 4.25 7.72 19.32
CA LEU A 329 4.49 9.11 19.71
C LEU A 329 3.81 9.54 21.01
N GLY A 330 2.70 8.89 21.38
CA GLY A 330 1.95 9.22 22.59
C GLY A 330 2.73 8.86 23.87
N THR A 331 2.90 9.81 24.79
CA THR A 331 3.70 9.66 26.02
C THR A 331 2.86 9.57 27.29
N ASP A 332 1.56 9.88 27.22
CA ASP A 332 0.68 9.69 28.35
C ASP A 332 0.42 8.20 28.65
N TRP A 333 -0.01 7.89 29.86
CA TRP A 333 -0.18 6.51 30.31
C TRP A 333 -1.11 5.70 29.39
N PHE A 334 -2.22 6.29 28.90
CA PHE A 334 -3.19 5.59 28.07
C PHE A 334 -2.61 5.26 26.69
N ALA A 335 -1.93 6.23 26.06
CA ALA A 335 -1.27 6.03 24.78
C ALA A 335 -0.16 4.99 24.88
N ARG A 336 0.63 5.00 25.96
CA ARG A 336 1.67 3.99 26.22
C ARG A 336 1.08 2.58 26.38
N GLU A 337 -0.02 2.43 27.12
CA GLU A 337 -0.68 1.13 27.27
C GLU A 337 -1.31 0.63 25.95
N ILE A 338 -1.79 1.53 25.08
CA ILE A 338 -2.25 1.18 23.74
C ILE A 338 -1.09 0.68 22.88
N GLN A 339 0.06 1.38 22.86
CA GLN A 339 1.27 0.94 22.16
C GLN A 339 1.70 -0.45 22.64
N ARG A 340 1.76 -0.65 23.95
CA ARG A 340 2.09 -1.93 24.58
C ARG A 340 1.12 -3.03 24.15
N ALA A 341 -0.18 -2.76 24.18
CA ALA A 341 -1.21 -3.72 23.81
C ALA A 341 -1.13 -4.13 22.33
N ILE A 342 -0.89 -3.17 21.41
CA ILE A 342 -0.68 -3.45 19.98
C ILE A 342 0.50 -4.41 19.80
N LEU A 343 1.62 -4.12 20.43
CA LEU A 343 2.85 -4.92 20.32
C LEU A 343 2.71 -6.32 20.91
N LEU A 344 2.13 -6.42 22.11
CA LEU A 344 1.92 -7.70 22.79
C LEU A 344 0.94 -8.61 22.03
N ASN A 345 -0.15 -8.06 21.50
CA ASN A 345 -1.08 -8.82 20.66
C ASN A 345 -0.39 -9.32 19.39
N ARG A 346 0.42 -8.48 18.72
CA ARG A 346 1.18 -8.90 17.55
C ARG A 346 2.20 -10.00 17.91
N ILE A 347 2.94 -9.89 19.00
CA ILE A 347 3.88 -10.92 19.47
C ILE A 347 3.16 -12.24 19.72
N ARG A 348 1.99 -12.18 20.36
CA ARG A 348 1.17 -13.35 20.64
C ARG A 348 0.69 -14.04 19.38
N GLY A 349 0.30 -13.27 18.37
CA GLY A 349 -0.30 -13.79 17.12
C GLY A 349 -1.75 -14.24 17.27
N LEU A 350 -2.35 -14.64 16.17
CA LEU A 350 -3.76 -15.00 16.05
C LEU A 350 -4.00 -16.48 16.37
N GLY A 351 -5.08 -16.74 17.08
CA GLY A 351 -5.54 -18.08 17.39
C GLY A 351 -4.65 -18.84 18.38
N LYS A 352 -4.94 -20.13 18.54
CA LYS A 352 -4.17 -21.04 19.41
C LYS A 352 -2.82 -21.42 18.84
N ASP A 353 -2.68 -21.34 17.51
CA ASP A 353 -1.46 -21.69 16.78
C ASP A 353 -0.55 -20.49 16.56
N HIS A 354 -0.88 -19.33 17.15
CA HIS A 354 -0.08 -18.11 17.14
C HIS A 354 0.31 -17.62 15.73
N HIS A 355 -0.60 -17.71 14.76
CA HIS A 355 -0.36 -17.23 13.40
C HIS A 355 0.00 -15.74 13.38
N THR A 356 0.99 -15.39 12.56
CA THR A 356 1.34 -13.98 12.35
C THR A 356 0.22 -13.29 11.57
N ALA A 357 -0.34 -12.22 12.12
CA ALA A 357 -1.33 -11.40 11.43
C ALA A 357 -0.71 -10.73 10.20
N ILE A 358 -1.39 -10.83 9.04
CA ILE A 358 -0.95 -10.15 7.82
C ILE A 358 -1.24 -8.64 7.92
N PHE A 359 -2.40 -8.28 8.44
CA PHE A 359 -2.84 -6.92 8.69
C PHE A 359 -3.26 -6.72 10.15
N PRO A 360 -3.23 -5.47 10.64
CA PRO A 360 -2.65 -4.29 10.01
C PRO A 360 -1.14 -4.41 9.85
N LYS A 361 -0.57 -3.75 8.83
CA LYS A 361 0.85 -3.41 8.87
C LYS A 361 1.05 -2.44 10.03
N LEU A 362 2.04 -2.70 10.87
CA LEU A 362 2.37 -1.86 12.00
C LEU A 362 3.56 -0.97 11.65
N VAL A 363 3.46 0.32 11.96
CA VAL A 363 4.54 1.30 11.77
C VAL A 363 4.81 1.98 13.10
N PHE A 364 6.00 1.75 13.65
CA PHE A 364 6.46 2.39 14.88
C PHE A 364 7.35 3.59 14.55
N THR A 365 7.00 4.74 15.11
CA THR A 365 7.74 5.98 14.88
C THR A 365 8.76 6.21 15.97
N ILE A 366 10.04 6.39 15.59
CA ILE A 366 11.12 6.81 16.48
C ILE A 366 11.28 8.34 16.37
N LYS A 367 11.33 9.00 17.54
CA LYS A 367 11.50 10.44 17.66
C LYS A 367 12.41 10.77 18.84
N HIS A 368 13.33 11.71 18.63
CA HIS A 368 14.17 12.23 19.74
C HIS A 368 13.30 12.86 20.81
N GLY A 369 13.65 12.63 22.08
CA GLY A 369 12.90 13.11 23.25
C GLY A 369 11.61 12.34 23.54
N VAL A 370 11.30 11.29 22.76
CA VAL A 370 10.10 10.45 22.96
C VAL A 370 10.49 9.00 23.22
N ASN A 371 11.30 8.40 22.36
CA ASN A 371 11.64 6.98 22.44
C ASN A 371 13.01 6.63 21.81
N CYS A 372 13.82 7.62 21.41
CA CYS A 372 15.09 7.38 20.76
C CYS A 372 16.18 6.94 21.75
N GLU A 373 16.34 7.68 22.84
CA GLU A 373 17.39 7.51 23.84
C GLU A 373 16.89 6.78 25.09
N PRO A 374 17.80 6.15 25.88
CA PRO A 374 17.43 5.42 27.09
C PRO A 374 16.65 6.21 28.13
N GLU A 375 16.82 7.51 28.17
CA GLU A 375 16.19 8.45 29.10
C GLU A 375 14.80 8.89 28.63
N ASP A 376 14.45 8.60 27.37
CA ASP A 376 13.17 9.00 26.80
C ASP A 376 12.00 8.22 27.41
N PRO A 377 10.81 8.83 27.55
CA PRO A 377 9.68 8.24 28.28
C PRO A 377 9.16 6.94 27.68
N ASN A 378 9.32 6.72 26.36
CA ASN A 378 8.85 5.53 25.66
C ASN A 378 9.99 4.63 25.17
N TYR A 379 11.19 4.72 25.73
CA TYR A 379 12.33 3.89 25.33
C TYR A 379 12.05 2.39 25.48
N ASP A 380 11.38 1.99 26.58
CA ASP A 380 10.95 0.61 26.82
C ASP A 380 10.02 0.09 25.72
N LEU A 381 9.13 0.94 25.21
CA LEU A 381 8.23 0.60 24.11
C LEU A 381 8.96 0.46 22.78
N LYS A 382 10.02 1.25 22.54
CA LYS A 382 10.92 1.03 21.39
C LYS A 382 11.58 -0.35 21.49
N GLN A 383 12.09 -0.74 22.65
CA GLN A 383 12.69 -2.06 22.83
C GLN A 383 11.69 -3.18 22.54
N LEU A 384 10.47 -3.03 23.05
CA LEU A 384 9.38 -3.99 22.77
C LEU A 384 8.99 -4.00 21.28
N ALA A 385 8.99 -2.85 20.61
CA ALA A 385 8.71 -2.76 19.17
C ALA A 385 9.77 -3.48 18.32
N LEU A 386 11.06 -3.30 18.67
CA LEU A 386 12.16 -3.99 18.00
C LEU A 386 12.10 -5.50 18.25
N GLU A 387 11.78 -5.93 19.47
CA GLU A 387 11.57 -7.35 19.77
C GLU A 387 10.40 -7.93 18.97
N CYS A 388 9.27 -7.20 18.90
CA CYS A 388 8.14 -7.59 18.09
C CYS A 388 8.52 -7.76 16.60
N ALA A 389 9.29 -6.81 16.06
CA ALA A 389 9.75 -6.86 14.67
C ALA A 389 10.61 -8.09 14.38
N THR A 390 11.50 -8.49 15.30
CA THR A 390 12.32 -9.70 15.13
C THR A 390 11.50 -11.00 15.12
N LYS A 391 10.37 -11.02 15.84
CA LYS A 391 9.50 -12.20 15.94
C LYS A 391 8.42 -12.27 14.87
N ARG A 392 7.93 -11.13 14.40
CA ARG A 392 6.72 -11.02 13.56
C ARG A 392 6.91 -10.18 12.30
N MET A 393 8.12 -9.76 11.98
CA MET A 393 8.48 -8.89 10.85
C MET A 393 7.83 -7.49 10.89
N TYR A 394 7.06 -7.18 11.91
CA TYR A 394 6.42 -5.89 12.18
C TYR A 394 6.62 -5.52 13.66
N PRO A 395 6.66 -4.23 14.01
CA PRO A 395 6.42 -3.06 13.15
C PRO A 395 7.60 -2.70 12.24
N ASP A 396 7.29 -2.05 11.10
CA ASP A 396 8.27 -1.23 10.38
C ASP A 396 8.66 -0.04 11.26
N VAL A 397 9.92 0.38 11.17
CA VAL A 397 10.43 1.52 11.93
C VAL A 397 10.62 2.71 11.01
N VAL A 398 10.10 3.87 11.41
CA VAL A 398 10.30 5.15 10.72
C VAL A 398 10.86 6.20 11.66
N PHE A 399 11.71 7.07 11.13
CA PHE A 399 12.34 8.16 11.89
C PHE A 399 11.61 9.47 11.63
N TYR A 400 11.03 10.04 12.67
CA TYR A 400 10.22 11.26 12.62
C TYR A 400 10.95 12.41 11.90
N GLU A 401 12.16 12.70 12.32
CA GLU A 401 12.95 13.83 11.81
C GLU A 401 13.30 13.65 10.32
N ASN A 402 13.57 12.42 9.89
CA ASN A 402 13.86 12.13 8.49
C ASN A 402 12.60 12.35 7.60
N ILE A 403 11.43 11.93 8.08
CA ILE A 403 10.18 12.14 7.36
C ILE A 403 9.90 13.63 7.24
N VAL A 404 9.98 14.38 8.35
CA VAL A 404 9.75 15.84 8.35
C VAL A 404 10.75 16.54 7.42
N LYS A 405 12.02 16.16 7.43
CA LYS A 405 13.04 16.71 6.54
C LYS A 405 12.72 16.50 5.05
N ILE A 406 12.15 15.35 4.70
CA ILE A 406 11.87 14.97 3.30
C ILE A 406 10.53 15.53 2.83
N THR A 407 9.50 15.49 3.67
CA THR A 407 8.11 15.77 3.26
C THR A 407 7.52 17.06 3.85
N GLY A 408 8.28 17.78 4.69
CA GLY A 408 7.86 19.04 5.33
C GLY A 408 7.06 18.87 6.60
N SER A 409 6.36 17.75 6.81
CA SER A 409 5.63 17.43 8.04
C SER A 409 5.62 15.94 8.31
N PHE A 410 5.34 15.53 9.55
CA PHE A 410 5.25 14.11 9.89
C PHE A 410 3.90 13.53 9.51
N LYS A 411 3.96 12.32 8.95
CA LYS A 411 2.82 11.40 8.78
C LYS A 411 3.31 9.98 8.57
N ALA A 412 2.48 9.01 8.95
CA ALA A 412 2.76 7.62 8.66
C ALA A 412 2.67 7.35 7.14
N PRO A 413 3.39 6.35 6.62
CA PRO A 413 3.27 5.97 5.21
C PRO A 413 1.86 5.46 4.92
N MET A 414 1.34 5.81 3.74
CA MET A 414 0.11 5.21 3.23
C MET A 414 0.35 3.79 2.75
N GLY A 415 -0.57 2.89 3.07
CA GLY A 415 -0.64 1.53 2.50
C GLY A 415 0.70 0.86 2.21
N CYS A 416 1.18 1.00 0.96
CA CYS A 416 2.44 0.40 0.48
C CYS A 416 3.71 1.17 0.83
N ARG A 417 3.68 2.16 1.75
CA ARG A 417 4.81 3.03 2.18
C ARG A 417 5.04 4.28 1.33
N SER A 418 4.02 4.77 0.64
CA SER A 418 4.07 6.09 0.04
C SER A 418 3.91 7.17 1.10
N PHE A 419 4.77 8.20 1.03
CA PHE A 419 4.67 9.38 1.90
C PHE A 419 4.09 10.55 1.10
N LEU A 420 3.10 11.22 1.68
CA LEU A 420 2.58 12.46 1.13
C LEU A 420 3.52 13.63 1.49
N GLN A 421 3.52 14.66 0.67
CA GLN A 421 4.13 15.95 1.03
C GLN A 421 3.37 16.60 2.19
N GLY A 422 4.03 17.48 2.94
CA GLY A 422 3.36 18.33 3.92
C GLY A 422 2.24 19.14 3.27
N TRP A 423 1.15 19.35 3.99
CA TRP A 423 0.02 20.12 3.48
C TRP A 423 -0.56 20.99 4.59
N VAL A 424 -0.46 22.29 4.37
CA VAL A 424 -1.09 23.28 5.25
C VAL A 424 -2.47 23.58 4.67
N ASN A 425 -3.51 23.29 5.45
CA ASN A 425 -4.88 23.62 5.04
C ASN A 425 -5.01 25.15 4.89
N PRO A 426 -5.34 25.65 3.71
CA PRO A 426 -5.43 27.11 3.46
C PRO A 426 -6.55 27.78 4.27
N GLU A 427 -7.55 27.04 4.73
CA GLU A 427 -8.68 27.58 5.50
C GLU A 427 -8.34 27.69 6.99
N THR A 428 -7.62 26.72 7.53
CA THR A 428 -7.30 26.65 8.97
C THR A 428 -5.89 27.13 9.31
N GLY A 429 -5.00 27.22 8.31
CA GLY A 429 -3.57 27.52 8.48
C GLY A 429 -2.80 26.42 9.23
N LYS A 430 -3.39 25.23 9.43
CA LYS A 430 -2.77 24.11 10.15
C LYS A 430 -2.23 23.05 9.20
N ASP A 431 -1.12 22.44 9.57
CA ASP A 431 -0.65 21.23 8.93
C ASP A 431 -1.62 20.07 9.26
N GLU A 432 -2.18 19.45 8.24
CA GLU A 432 -3.13 18.35 8.36
C GLU A 432 -2.52 17.06 7.82
N GLU A 433 -2.43 16.06 8.69
CA GLU A 433 -1.89 14.75 8.36
C GLU A 433 -2.95 13.84 7.74
N ASP A 434 -4.18 13.90 8.23
CA ASP A 434 -5.31 13.04 7.87
C ASP A 434 -6.28 13.70 6.88
N GLY A 435 -7.20 12.93 6.34
CA GLY A 435 -8.15 13.40 5.33
C GLY A 435 -7.51 13.59 3.95
N ARG A 436 -6.42 12.89 3.68
CA ARG A 436 -5.61 13.03 2.46
C ARG A 436 -5.59 11.74 1.66
N MET A 437 -5.35 11.87 0.35
CA MET A 437 -5.42 10.73 -0.56
C MET A 437 -4.41 10.81 -1.69
N ASN A 438 -4.09 9.64 -2.23
CA ASN A 438 -3.42 9.46 -3.51
C ASN A 438 -4.44 8.98 -4.54
N LEU A 439 -4.55 9.67 -5.66
CA LEU A 439 -5.55 9.38 -6.70
C LEU A 439 -5.10 8.24 -7.63
N GLY A 440 -3.82 7.91 -7.64
CA GLY A 440 -3.31 6.77 -8.39
C GLY A 440 -1.83 6.85 -8.73
N VAL A 441 -1.35 5.78 -9.35
CA VAL A 441 0.07 5.54 -9.63
C VAL A 441 0.27 5.21 -11.11
N VAL A 442 1.38 5.69 -11.67
CA VAL A 442 1.93 5.27 -12.96
C VAL A 442 3.42 5.02 -12.76
N SER A 443 3.96 3.89 -13.25
CA SER A 443 5.38 3.57 -13.16
C SER A 443 6.04 3.56 -14.53
N VAL A 444 7.29 4.05 -14.60
CA VAL A 444 8.12 4.05 -15.79
C VAL A 444 9.06 2.83 -15.76
N ASN A 445 9.18 2.13 -16.89
CA ASN A 445 10.09 1.02 -17.07
C ASN A 445 11.47 1.54 -17.54
N VAL A 446 12.32 1.88 -16.57
CA VAL A 446 13.63 2.49 -16.88
C VAL A 446 14.61 1.51 -17.54
N PRO A 447 14.66 0.19 -17.20
CA PRO A 447 15.48 -0.78 -17.92
C PRO A 447 15.19 -0.85 -19.41
N ARG A 448 13.91 -0.78 -19.77
CA ARG A 448 13.54 -0.79 -21.20
C ARG A 448 14.10 0.43 -21.92
N ILE A 449 14.07 1.60 -21.32
CA ILE A 449 14.69 2.82 -21.87
C ILE A 449 16.19 2.61 -22.07
N ALA A 450 16.87 2.00 -21.09
CA ALA A 450 18.31 1.73 -21.19
C ALA A 450 18.63 0.76 -22.33
N LEU A 451 17.85 -0.32 -22.49
CA LEU A 451 18.02 -1.26 -23.59
C LEU A 451 17.76 -0.60 -24.94
N GLU A 452 16.70 0.21 -25.07
CA GLU A 452 16.37 0.93 -26.30
C GLU A 452 17.38 2.03 -26.65
N SER A 453 18.15 2.53 -25.68
CA SER A 453 19.21 3.50 -25.93
C SER A 453 20.46 2.90 -26.57
N HIS A 454 20.60 1.55 -26.57
CA HIS A 454 21.77 0.83 -27.12
C HIS A 454 23.12 1.32 -26.56
N GLY A 455 23.17 1.71 -25.27
CA GLY A 455 24.38 2.22 -24.62
C GLY A 455 24.66 3.72 -24.85
N ASP A 456 23.85 4.39 -25.64
CA ASP A 456 23.93 5.84 -25.85
C ASP A 456 23.18 6.58 -24.74
N LYS A 457 23.95 7.33 -23.91
CA LYS A 457 23.40 8.10 -22.78
C LYS A 457 22.53 9.27 -23.23
N ASP A 458 22.88 9.95 -24.33
CA ASP A 458 22.09 11.10 -24.81
C ASP A 458 20.72 10.61 -25.30
N ARG A 459 20.71 9.50 -26.01
CA ARG A 459 19.47 8.82 -26.41
C ARG A 459 18.66 8.34 -25.20
N PHE A 460 19.32 7.81 -24.18
CA PHE A 460 18.67 7.41 -22.94
C PHE A 460 17.90 8.58 -22.29
N TRP A 461 18.55 9.73 -22.13
CA TRP A 461 17.91 10.91 -21.54
C TRP A 461 16.76 11.44 -22.37
N LYS A 462 16.87 11.40 -23.70
CA LYS A 462 15.78 11.77 -24.60
C LYS A 462 14.57 10.84 -24.41
N LEU A 463 14.78 9.53 -24.45
CA LEU A 463 13.73 8.53 -24.25
C LEU A 463 13.10 8.63 -22.86
N LEU A 464 13.90 8.87 -21.82
CA LEU A 464 13.38 9.07 -20.47
C LEU A 464 12.41 10.27 -20.42
N ASN A 465 12.79 11.41 -21.01
CA ASN A 465 11.91 12.59 -21.05
C ASN A 465 10.60 12.29 -21.81
N GLU A 466 10.67 11.57 -22.94
CA GLU A 466 9.49 11.17 -23.71
C GLU A 466 8.55 10.25 -22.90
N ARG A 467 9.09 9.26 -22.17
CA ARG A 467 8.30 8.35 -21.33
C ARG A 467 7.71 9.04 -20.09
N MET A 468 8.44 10.01 -19.55
CA MET A 468 7.94 10.86 -18.46
C MET A 468 6.75 11.70 -18.90
N GLU A 469 6.76 12.26 -20.13
CA GLU A 469 5.63 13.00 -20.68
C GLU A 469 4.39 12.10 -20.86
N VAL A 470 4.56 10.87 -21.34
CA VAL A 470 3.46 9.91 -21.45
C VAL A 470 2.92 9.53 -20.05
N ALA A 471 3.79 9.35 -19.07
CA ALA A 471 3.39 9.08 -17.69
C ALA A 471 2.64 10.28 -17.09
N HIS A 472 3.05 11.52 -17.39
CA HIS A 472 2.33 12.72 -17.00
C HIS A 472 0.90 12.75 -17.58
N GLN A 473 0.73 12.48 -18.87
CA GLN A 473 -0.59 12.40 -19.51
C GLN A 473 -1.47 11.31 -18.86
N ALA A 474 -0.88 10.18 -18.52
CA ALA A 474 -1.57 9.10 -17.81
C ALA A 474 -2.05 9.54 -16.42
N LEU A 475 -1.23 10.27 -15.66
CA LEU A 475 -1.59 10.81 -14.35
C LEU A 475 -2.65 11.91 -14.45
N GLN A 476 -2.56 12.80 -15.43
CA GLN A 476 -3.60 13.82 -15.71
C GLN A 476 -4.95 13.16 -16.03
N PHE A 477 -4.96 12.13 -16.85
CA PHE A 477 -6.16 11.37 -17.14
C PHE A 477 -6.76 10.76 -15.87
N ARG A 478 -5.92 10.21 -14.97
CA ARG A 478 -6.37 9.64 -13.69
C ARG A 478 -6.99 10.71 -12.79
N ILE A 479 -6.38 11.89 -12.70
CA ILE A 479 -6.94 13.02 -11.94
C ILE A 479 -8.32 13.43 -12.48
N MET A 480 -8.43 13.59 -13.80
CA MET A 480 -9.72 13.93 -14.43
C MET A 480 -10.78 12.88 -14.13
N ARG A 481 -10.42 11.61 -14.20
CA ARG A 481 -11.33 10.51 -13.93
C ARG A 481 -11.82 10.49 -12.47
N CYS A 482 -10.93 10.71 -11.50
CA CYS A 482 -11.32 10.82 -10.08
C CYS A 482 -12.25 11.99 -9.80
N LYS A 483 -12.13 13.11 -10.54
CA LYS A 483 -13.00 14.28 -10.41
C LYS A 483 -14.43 14.05 -10.90
N GLU A 484 -14.68 13.00 -11.68
CA GLU A 484 -16.01 12.62 -12.13
C GLU A 484 -16.82 11.87 -11.05
N ALA A 485 -16.18 11.47 -9.94
CA ALA A 485 -16.88 10.89 -8.81
C ALA A 485 -17.86 11.90 -8.19
N THR A 486 -18.94 11.39 -7.64
CA THR A 486 -19.89 12.16 -6.84
C THR A 486 -19.80 11.75 -5.37
N PRO A 487 -20.18 12.62 -4.42
CA PRO A 487 -20.10 12.26 -3.00
C PRO A 487 -20.88 10.99 -2.62
N VAL A 488 -21.90 10.63 -3.39
CA VAL A 488 -22.69 9.42 -3.16
C VAL A 488 -22.05 8.13 -3.67
N ASN A 489 -21.02 8.21 -4.53
CA ASN A 489 -20.28 7.04 -4.98
C ASN A 489 -19.48 6.35 -3.85
N ALA A 490 -18.93 7.16 -2.93
CA ALA A 490 -18.20 6.69 -1.76
C ALA A 490 -18.51 7.57 -0.53
N PRO A 491 -19.70 7.40 0.09
CA PRO A 491 -20.18 8.29 1.15
C PRO A 491 -19.22 8.38 2.33
N THR A 492 -18.62 7.27 2.73
CA THR A 492 -17.64 7.23 3.83
C THR A 492 -16.44 8.11 3.55
N LEU A 493 -15.95 8.13 2.30
CA LEU A 493 -14.82 8.96 1.91
C LEU A 493 -15.19 10.45 1.85
N PHE A 494 -16.30 10.77 1.20
CA PHE A 494 -16.59 12.16 0.81
C PHE A 494 -17.60 12.86 1.72
N ARG A 495 -18.53 12.11 2.36
CA ARG A 495 -19.64 12.70 3.13
C ARG A 495 -19.53 12.54 4.64
N PHE A 496 -18.88 11.47 5.11
CA PHE A 496 -18.92 11.08 6.52
C PHE A 496 -17.60 11.26 7.27
N GLY A 497 -16.66 12.02 6.69
CA GLY A 497 -15.52 12.55 7.41
C GLY A 497 -14.17 11.92 7.08
N ALA A 498 -14.09 10.81 6.30
CA ALA A 498 -12.79 10.23 5.96
C ALA A 498 -11.91 11.21 5.17
N PHE A 499 -12.48 11.90 4.18
CA PHE A 499 -11.82 13.01 3.47
C PHE A 499 -12.50 14.35 3.72
N GLY A 500 -13.80 14.35 3.91
CA GLY A 500 -14.59 15.53 4.13
C GLY A 500 -16.03 15.21 4.48
N ARG A 501 -16.85 16.26 4.62
CA ARG A 501 -18.28 16.16 4.95
C ARG A 501 -19.10 16.89 3.90
N LEU A 502 -18.99 16.45 2.64
CA LEU A 502 -19.70 17.01 1.50
C LEU A 502 -21.19 16.70 1.52
N GLY A 503 -22.00 17.61 1.02
CA GLY A 503 -23.39 17.34 0.63
C GLY A 503 -23.46 16.36 -0.55
N ALA A 504 -24.63 15.74 -0.76
CA ALA A 504 -24.81 14.75 -1.82
C ALA A 504 -24.56 15.30 -3.24
N ASN A 505 -24.80 16.59 -3.44
CA ASN A 505 -24.71 17.27 -4.72
C ASN A 505 -23.44 18.17 -4.86
N ASP A 506 -22.55 18.14 -3.87
CA ASP A 506 -21.31 18.90 -3.93
C ASP A 506 -20.33 18.27 -4.93
N ASN A 507 -19.34 19.07 -5.36
CA ASN A 507 -18.31 18.57 -6.24
C ASN A 507 -17.12 18.06 -5.42
N VAL A 508 -16.72 16.80 -5.65
CA VAL A 508 -15.56 16.17 -4.97
C VAL A 508 -14.23 16.86 -5.28
N ASP A 509 -14.14 17.62 -6.40
CA ASP A 509 -12.92 18.34 -6.79
C ASP A 509 -12.44 19.30 -5.69
N GLN A 510 -13.33 19.85 -4.87
CA GLN A 510 -12.95 20.71 -3.74
C GLN A 510 -12.04 20.01 -2.72
N LEU A 511 -12.11 18.65 -2.62
CA LEU A 511 -11.23 17.87 -1.75
C LEU A 511 -9.87 17.56 -2.39
N PHE A 512 -9.72 17.80 -3.71
CA PHE A 512 -8.50 17.50 -4.45
C PHE A 512 -7.62 18.72 -4.70
N LYS A 513 -8.16 19.93 -4.44
CA LYS A 513 -7.47 21.22 -4.67
C LYS A 513 -6.36 21.48 -3.65
N ASN A 514 -5.52 22.46 -3.98
CA ASN A 514 -4.46 23.00 -3.12
C ASN A 514 -3.49 21.91 -2.63
N GLU A 515 -3.13 20.94 -3.49
CA GLU A 515 -2.19 19.84 -3.18
C GLU A 515 -2.64 18.88 -2.06
N ARG A 516 -3.93 18.94 -1.69
CA ARG A 516 -4.50 18.02 -0.71
C ARG A 516 -4.50 16.58 -1.21
N ALA A 517 -4.84 16.37 -2.47
CA ALA A 517 -4.69 15.09 -3.17
C ALA A 517 -3.36 15.03 -3.92
N THR A 518 -2.83 13.84 -4.07
CA THR A 518 -1.60 13.59 -4.83
C THR A 518 -1.80 12.51 -5.87
N VAL A 519 -0.87 12.42 -6.81
CA VAL A 519 -0.63 11.27 -7.67
C VAL A 519 0.81 10.84 -7.51
N SER A 520 1.12 9.59 -7.82
CA SER A 520 2.48 9.08 -7.70
C SER A 520 3.03 8.64 -9.06
N LEU A 521 4.25 9.12 -9.36
CA LEU A 521 5.05 8.58 -10.43
C LEU A 521 6.08 7.63 -9.82
N GLY A 522 6.03 6.36 -10.24
CA GLY A 522 6.98 5.33 -9.84
C GLY A 522 7.97 5.00 -10.94
N TYR A 523 8.95 4.20 -10.60
CA TYR A 523 9.89 3.59 -11.55
C TYR A 523 10.30 2.20 -11.07
N ILE A 524 10.75 1.37 -12.01
CA ILE A 524 11.31 0.05 -11.71
C ILE A 524 12.70 -0.08 -12.33
N GLY A 525 13.49 -1.00 -11.78
CA GLY A 525 14.68 -1.54 -12.41
C GLY A 525 15.87 -0.59 -12.53
N LEU A 526 16.10 0.28 -11.53
CA LEU A 526 17.23 1.22 -11.54
C LEU A 526 18.59 0.49 -11.53
N ALA A 527 18.69 -0.63 -10.81
CA ALA A 527 19.89 -1.45 -10.78
C ALA A 527 20.18 -2.09 -12.14
N GLU A 528 19.17 -2.62 -12.79
CA GLU A 528 19.25 -3.22 -14.12
C GLU A 528 19.58 -2.16 -15.18
N THR A 529 18.96 -0.98 -15.08
CA THR A 529 19.27 0.18 -15.92
C THR A 529 20.74 0.54 -15.85
N THR A 530 21.28 0.64 -14.65
CA THR A 530 22.68 0.97 -14.42
C THR A 530 23.60 -0.14 -14.95
N ALA A 531 23.20 -1.41 -14.82
CA ALA A 531 23.95 -2.54 -15.33
C ALA A 531 24.09 -2.54 -16.86
N VAL A 532 23.16 -1.97 -17.60
CA VAL A 532 23.26 -1.82 -19.07
C VAL A 532 24.45 -0.93 -19.47
N PHE A 533 24.74 0.12 -18.70
CA PHE A 533 25.82 1.08 -18.99
C PHE A 533 27.16 0.74 -18.33
N TYR A 534 27.12 0.11 -17.16
CA TYR A 534 28.31 -0.10 -16.30
C TYR A 534 28.60 -1.59 -16.04
N GLY A 535 27.82 -2.50 -16.64
CA GLY A 535 27.96 -3.95 -16.46
C GLY A 535 27.27 -4.48 -15.20
N LYS A 536 27.04 -5.81 -15.18
CA LYS A 536 26.29 -6.50 -14.13
C LYS A 536 26.90 -6.39 -12.72
N ASN A 537 28.19 -6.10 -12.64
CA ASN A 537 28.97 -6.07 -11.39
C ASN A 537 29.20 -4.64 -10.85
N TRP A 538 28.37 -3.67 -11.23
CA TRP A 538 28.49 -2.30 -10.73
C TRP A 538 28.20 -2.19 -9.23
N ILE A 539 27.45 -3.14 -8.67
CA ILE A 539 27.34 -3.38 -7.21
C ILE A 539 28.29 -4.52 -6.87
N ARG A 540 29.34 -4.26 -6.11
CA ARG A 540 30.35 -5.24 -5.71
C ARG A 540 30.34 -5.47 -4.20
N ASP A 541 30.99 -6.56 -3.74
CA ASP A 541 31.09 -6.92 -2.33
C ASP A 541 31.72 -5.84 -1.44
N HIS A 542 32.48 -4.93 -2.03
CA HIS A 542 33.18 -3.83 -1.33
C HIS A 542 32.58 -2.44 -1.58
N GLY A 543 31.38 -2.36 -2.15
CA GLY A 543 30.70 -1.11 -2.45
C GLY A 543 30.26 -1.00 -3.91
N TRP A 544 29.64 0.14 -4.21
CA TRP A 544 29.10 0.43 -5.53
C TRP A 544 30.16 1.07 -6.41
N ASP A 545 30.12 0.77 -7.71
CA ASP A 545 30.89 1.54 -8.69
C ASP A 545 30.49 3.03 -8.60
N PRO A 546 31.45 3.96 -8.37
CA PRO A 546 31.12 5.36 -8.13
C PRO A 546 30.35 6.02 -9.29
N GLU A 547 30.76 5.73 -10.54
CA GLU A 547 30.10 6.29 -11.75
C GLU A 547 28.72 5.70 -11.93
N GLY A 548 28.56 4.38 -11.72
CA GLY A 548 27.28 3.70 -11.77
C GLY A 548 26.31 4.23 -10.72
N LYS A 549 26.80 4.48 -9.49
CA LYS A 549 26.01 5.09 -8.42
C LYS A 549 25.58 6.51 -8.78
N GLU A 550 26.48 7.32 -9.30
CA GLU A 550 26.18 8.70 -9.71
C GLU A 550 25.15 8.72 -10.85
N PHE A 551 25.30 7.84 -11.83
CA PHE A 551 24.32 7.69 -12.90
C PHE A 551 22.95 7.31 -12.38
N ALA A 552 22.85 6.30 -11.50
CA ALA A 552 21.59 5.90 -10.88
C ALA A 552 20.93 7.08 -10.13
N LEU A 553 21.71 7.84 -9.35
CA LEU A 553 21.22 9.02 -8.65
C LEU A 553 20.78 10.13 -9.61
N SER A 554 21.47 10.31 -10.75
CA SER A 554 21.12 11.31 -11.76
C SER A 554 19.78 11.01 -12.41
N ILE A 555 19.46 9.73 -12.64
CA ILE A 555 18.14 9.30 -13.15
C ILE A 555 17.04 9.73 -12.19
N VAL A 556 17.18 9.39 -10.90
CA VAL A 556 16.16 9.74 -9.90
C VAL A 556 16.03 11.26 -9.74
N LYS A 557 17.13 11.99 -9.75
CA LYS A 557 17.13 13.47 -9.73
C LYS A 557 16.37 14.05 -10.92
N ARG A 558 16.67 13.55 -12.13
CA ARG A 558 15.99 14.00 -13.35
C ARG A 558 14.50 13.70 -13.33
N MET A 559 14.10 12.50 -12.92
CA MET A 559 12.67 12.15 -12.77
C MET A 559 11.99 13.08 -11.77
N ASN A 560 12.63 13.37 -10.63
CA ASN A 560 12.08 14.27 -9.61
C ASN A 560 11.95 15.73 -10.11
N GLU A 561 12.89 16.19 -10.94
CA GLU A 561 12.78 17.51 -11.61
C GLU A 561 11.58 17.58 -12.56
N LEU A 562 11.33 16.51 -13.32
CA LEU A 562 10.21 16.42 -14.26
C LEU A 562 8.83 16.23 -13.58
N CYS A 563 8.80 15.88 -12.29
CA CYS A 563 7.58 15.82 -11.49
C CYS A 563 7.16 17.16 -10.89
N LYS A 564 8.03 18.17 -10.91
CA LYS A 564 7.74 19.54 -10.43
C LYS A 564 7.10 20.38 -11.52
#